data_fb8595b8ff3e7d4fbd32ada3802cb6cb
#
_entry.id   fb8595b8ff3e7d4fbd32ada3802cb6cb
#
_cell.length_a   1.000
_cell.length_b   1.000
_cell.length_c   1.000
_cell.angle_alpha   90.00
_cell.angle_beta   90.00
_cell.angle_gamma   90.00
#
_symmetry.space_group_name_H-M   'P 1'
#
loop_
_entity.id
_entity.type
_entity.pdbx_description
1 polymer ?
#
loop_
_entity_poly.entity_id
_entity_poly.type
_entity_poly.pdbx_seq_one_letter_code
_entity_poly.pdbx_strand_id
1 'polypeptide(L)'
;MAKYKKRPDGRYATSTIVGYTDDGKPKRKTLYGRTIMELDKKVAEFKSLQNKGIIINDEGMTVEQWGKKWLELYKADKAYNTYLMYQNALNTHIIPNLGNIRLNALKSHHIQELLNSIIRDGHHRTAEIVKITIKQIIQQAIINEYIYKDISLGLT
;
A
#
# COMPACT_ATOMS: atom_id res chain seq x y z
N MET A 1 -31.61 -23.30 -1.87
CA MET A 1 -31.38 -21.88 -2.29
C MET A 1 -29.96 -21.74 -2.79
N ALA A 2 -29.76 -21.03 -3.92
CA ALA A 2 -28.41 -20.78 -4.44
C ALA A 2 -27.64 -19.87 -3.46
N LYS A 3 -26.42 -20.26 -3.06
CA LYS A 3 -25.56 -19.58 -2.10
C LYS A 3 -25.22 -18.13 -2.53
N TYR A 4 -25.16 -17.88 -3.85
CA TYR A 4 -24.87 -16.57 -4.43
C TYR A 4 -25.81 -16.24 -5.58
N LYS A 5 -26.11 -14.93 -5.73
CA LYS A 5 -26.96 -14.45 -6.81
C LYS A 5 -26.15 -14.30 -8.11
N LYS A 6 -26.61 -14.90 -9.18
CA LYS A 6 -26.04 -14.72 -10.52
C LYS A 6 -26.50 -13.38 -11.10
N ARG A 7 -25.58 -12.60 -11.64
CA ARG A 7 -25.86 -11.31 -12.27
C ARG A 7 -26.21 -11.46 -13.76
N PRO A 8 -26.82 -10.44 -14.37
CA PRO A 8 -27.10 -10.46 -15.81
C PRO A 8 -25.85 -10.64 -16.68
N ASP A 9 -24.68 -10.20 -16.19
CA ASP A 9 -23.36 -10.36 -16.83
C ASP A 9 -22.76 -11.77 -16.72
N GLY A 10 -23.52 -12.72 -16.17
CA GLY A 10 -23.12 -14.12 -16.00
C GLY A 10 -22.22 -14.42 -14.82
N ARG A 11 -21.77 -13.40 -14.06
CA ARG A 11 -20.92 -13.56 -12.88
C ARG A 11 -21.74 -13.75 -11.60
N TYR A 12 -21.17 -14.41 -10.64
CA TYR A 12 -21.68 -14.48 -9.26
C TYR A 12 -21.10 -13.34 -8.44
N ALA A 13 -21.89 -12.78 -7.51
CA ALA A 13 -21.45 -11.72 -6.64
C ALA A 13 -21.90 -11.95 -5.20
N THR A 14 -21.07 -11.53 -4.26
CA THR A 14 -21.40 -11.43 -2.83
C THR A 14 -20.81 -10.17 -2.25
N SER A 15 -21.45 -9.64 -1.20
CA SER A 15 -20.99 -8.46 -0.50
C SER A 15 -20.51 -8.84 0.90
N THR A 16 -19.35 -8.35 1.29
CA THR A 16 -18.79 -8.53 2.64
C THR A 16 -18.46 -7.19 3.25
N ILE A 17 -18.51 -7.10 4.60
CA ILE A 17 -18.14 -5.88 5.33
C ILE A 17 -16.62 -5.84 5.42
N VAL A 18 -16.02 -4.72 5.04
CA VAL A 18 -14.56 -4.49 5.06
C VAL A 18 -14.10 -3.60 6.20
N GLY A 19 -15.04 -2.95 6.88
CA GLY A 19 -14.77 -2.03 7.98
C GLY A 19 -15.99 -1.14 8.23
N TYR A 20 -15.78 -0.10 9.01
CA TYR A 20 -16.80 0.91 9.30
C TYR A 20 -16.27 2.30 8.99
N THR A 21 -17.15 3.22 8.59
CA THR A 21 -16.82 4.64 8.47
C THR A 21 -16.74 5.27 9.87
N ASP A 22 -16.16 6.47 9.96
CA ASP A 22 -16.10 7.24 11.21
C ASP A 22 -17.49 7.49 11.81
N ASP A 23 -18.55 7.49 10.98
CA ASP A 23 -19.96 7.58 11.37
C ASP A 23 -20.56 6.22 11.79
N GLY A 24 -19.76 5.15 11.91
CA GLY A 24 -20.21 3.81 12.31
C GLY A 24 -20.98 3.02 11.23
N LYS A 25 -21.05 3.51 9.99
CA LYS A 25 -21.70 2.79 8.88
C LYS A 25 -20.80 1.71 8.29
N PRO A 26 -21.33 0.49 7.99
CA PRO A 26 -20.51 -0.58 7.43
C PRO A 26 -20.04 -0.27 6.00
N LYS A 27 -18.75 -0.20 5.78
CA LYS A 27 -18.14 -0.23 4.44
C LYS A 27 -18.23 -1.65 3.88
N ARG A 28 -18.80 -1.79 2.68
CA ARG A 28 -19.00 -3.09 2.03
C ARG A 28 -18.18 -3.19 0.75
N LYS A 29 -17.56 -4.35 0.55
CA LYS A 29 -16.88 -4.73 -0.69
C LYS A 29 -17.65 -5.82 -1.40
N THR A 30 -17.85 -5.69 -2.71
CA THR A 30 -18.45 -6.73 -3.52
C THR A 30 -17.36 -7.56 -4.18
N LEU A 31 -17.41 -8.87 -3.94
CA LEU A 31 -16.53 -9.86 -4.59
C LEU A 31 -17.26 -10.50 -5.76
N TYR A 32 -16.53 -10.74 -6.85
CA TYR A 32 -17.06 -11.32 -8.07
C TYR A 32 -16.30 -12.60 -8.44
N GLY A 33 -17.03 -13.61 -8.94
CA GLY A 33 -16.46 -14.83 -9.49
C GLY A 33 -17.22 -15.27 -10.75
N ARG A 34 -16.54 -15.89 -11.71
CA ARG A 34 -17.17 -16.49 -12.90
C ARG A 34 -17.90 -17.78 -12.52
N THR A 35 -17.40 -18.46 -11.49
CA THR A 35 -17.99 -19.67 -10.90
C THR A 35 -18.23 -19.49 -9.40
N ILE A 36 -19.12 -20.31 -8.84
CA ILE A 36 -19.37 -20.35 -7.39
C ILE A 36 -18.10 -20.73 -6.64
N MET A 37 -17.32 -21.69 -7.14
CA MET A 37 -16.07 -22.15 -6.53
C MET A 37 -15.02 -21.02 -6.50
N GLU A 38 -14.86 -20.26 -7.58
CA GLU A 38 -13.96 -19.11 -7.64
C GLU A 38 -14.37 -18.04 -6.62
N LEU A 39 -15.67 -17.76 -6.51
CA LEU A 39 -16.17 -16.78 -5.56
C LEU A 39 -16.00 -17.27 -4.11
N ASP A 40 -16.24 -18.54 -3.82
CA ASP A 40 -16.01 -19.13 -2.50
C ASP A 40 -14.54 -19.04 -2.09
N LYS A 41 -13.61 -19.32 -3.01
CA LYS A 41 -12.17 -19.19 -2.76
C LYS A 41 -11.81 -17.74 -2.42
N LYS A 42 -12.28 -16.78 -3.20
CA LYS A 42 -12.07 -15.35 -2.94
C LYS A 42 -12.65 -14.89 -1.61
N VAL A 43 -13.83 -15.37 -1.24
CA VAL A 43 -14.47 -15.07 0.05
C VAL A 43 -13.68 -15.68 1.21
N ALA A 44 -13.18 -16.91 1.06
CA ALA A 44 -12.38 -17.57 2.09
C ALA A 44 -11.03 -16.88 2.30
N GLU A 45 -10.33 -16.52 1.20
CA GLU A 45 -9.09 -15.73 1.24
C GLU A 45 -9.34 -14.38 1.93
N PHE A 46 -10.41 -13.70 1.53
CA PHE A 46 -10.78 -12.41 2.11
C PHE A 46 -11.06 -12.51 3.62
N LYS A 47 -11.84 -13.50 4.06
CA LYS A 47 -12.11 -13.74 5.48
C LYS A 47 -10.86 -14.13 6.26
N SER A 48 -9.97 -14.94 5.67
CA SER A 48 -8.69 -15.30 6.29
C SER A 48 -7.82 -14.07 6.53
N LEU A 49 -7.78 -13.16 5.58
CA LEU A 49 -7.07 -11.89 5.71
C LEU A 49 -7.72 -11.00 6.79
N GLN A 50 -9.05 -10.91 6.82
CA GLN A 50 -9.80 -10.17 7.84
C GLN A 50 -9.55 -10.72 9.26
N ASN A 51 -9.53 -12.05 9.42
CA ASN A 51 -9.26 -12.70 10.71
C ASN A 51 -7.82 -12.48 11.20
N LYS A 52 -6.88 -12.18 10.29
CA LYS A 52 -5.51 -11.79 10.60
C LYS A 52 -5.38 -10.29 10.93
N GLY A 53 -6.49 -9.58 11.10
CA GLY A 53 -6.49 -8.13 11.34
C GLY A 53 -6.19 -7.29 10.10
N ILE A 54 -6.16 -7.91 8.92
CA ILE A 54 -5.84 -7.25 7.66
C ILE A 54 -7.05 -6.44 7.19
N ILE A 55 -7.06 -5.15 7.45
CA ILE A 55 -8.08 -4.22 6.92
C ILE A 55 -7.83 -4.04 5.43
N ILE A 56 -8.59 -4.76 4.59
CA ILE A 56 -8.54 -4.60 3.14
C ILE A 56 -9.39 -3.39 2.76
N ASN A 57 -8.86 -2.21 2.95
CA ASN A 57 -9.44 -1.00 2.41
C ASN A 57 -9.15 -0.96 0.90
N ASP A 58 -10.18 -1.04 0.07
CA ASP A 58 -10.08 -0.93 -1.40
C ASP A 58 -9.68 0.50 -1.83
N GLU A 59 -9.86 1.48 -0.98
CA GLU A 59 -9.33 2.84 -1.10
C GLU A 59 -7.90 2.90 -0.54
N GLY A 60 -7.05 1.95 -0.99
CA GLY A 60 -5.67 1.87 -0.51
C GLY A 60 -4.95 3.20 -0.69
N MET A 61 -4.42 3.70 0.42
CA MET A 61 -3.58 4.90 0.46
C MET A 61 -2.44 4.78 -0.54
N THR A 62 -2.19 5.83 -1.32
CA THR A 62 -1.06 5.87 -2.24
C THR A 62 0.25 6.12 -1.50
N VAL A 63 1.37 5.83 -2.16
CA VAL A 63 2.71 6.12 -1.64
C VAL A 63 2.85 7.62 -1.33
N GLU A 64 2.29 8.50 -2.16
CA GLU A 64 2.31 9.94 -1.93
C GLU A 64 1.54 10.33 -0.67
N GLN A 65 0.30 9.86 -0.54
CA GLN A 65 -0.55 10.19 0.61
C GLN A 65 0.08 9.71 1.92
N TRP A 66 0.59 8.46 1.92
CA TRP A 66 1.26 7.92 3.08
C TRP A 66 2.59 8.61 3.38
N GLY A 67 3.41 8.85 2.35
CA GLY A 67 4.71 9.50 2.51
C GLY A 67 4.61 10.90 3.13
N LYS A 68 3.65 11.71 2.68
CA LYS A 68 3.36 13.04 3.26
C LYS A 68 2.94 12.92 4.73
N LYS A 69 1.99 12.02 5.02
CA LYS A 69 1.52 11.77 6.39
C LYS A 69 2.63 11.24 7.30
N TRP A 70 3.48 10.34 6.78
CA TRP A 70 4.64 9.84 7.51
C TRP A 70 5.64 10.95 7.85
N LEU A 71 5.92 11.83 6.91
CA LEU A 71 6.83 12.96 7.13
C LEU A 71 6.32 13.89 8.23
N GLU A 72 5.03 14.23 8.20
CA GLU A 72 4.38 15.09 9.18
C GLU A 72 4.31 14.46 10.58
N LEU A 73 3.92 13.17 10.66
CA LEU A 73 3.69 12.52 11.96
C LEU A 73 4.96 12.01 12.63
N TYR A 74 5.94 11.53 11.84
CA TYR A 74 7.08 10.78 12.39
C TYR A 74 8.43 11.49 12.22
N LYS A 75 8.46 12.62 11.51
CA LYS A 75 9.70 13.39 11.26
C LYS A 75 9.62 14.85 11.70
N ALA A 76 8.48 15.32 12.17
CA ALA A 76 8.31 16.71 12.61
C ALA A 76 9.24 17.11 13.75
N ASP A 77 9.65 16.18 14.60
CA ASP A 77 10.54 16.36 15.74
C ASP A 77 12.04 16.32 15.40
N LYS A 78 12.39 16.04 14.14
CA LYS A 78 13.78 15.91 13.71
C LYS A 78 14.45 17.28 13.51
N ALA A 79 15.78 17.30 13.68
CA ALA A 79 16.56 18.48 13.34
C ALA A 79 16.26 18.96 11.91
N TYR A 80 16.20 20.27 11.70
CA TYR A 80 15.76 20.90 10.45
C TYR A 80 16.42 20.29 9.19
N ASN A 81 17.73 20.13 9.20
CA ASN A 81 18.45 19.54 8.06
C ASN A 81 18.08 18.07 7.81
N THR A 82 17.80 17.32 8.86
CA THR A 82 17.34 15.94 8.74
C THR A 82 15.94 15.85 8.17
N TYR A 83 15.05 16.73 8.61
CA TYR A 83 13.70 16.84 8.05
C TYR A 83 13.76 17.20 6.56
N LEU A 84 14.54 18.20 6.18
CA LEU A 84 14.73 18.59 4.78
C LEU A 84 15.28 17.47 3.92
N MET A 85 16.21 16.65 4.45
CA MET A 85 16.75 15.50 3.75
C MET A 85 15.64 14.49 3.38
N TYR A 86 14.76 14.15 4.33
CA TYR A 86 13.63 13.27 4.08
C TYR A 86 12.61 13.90 3.15
N GLN A 87 12.29 15.18 3.34
CA GLN A 87 11.36 15.93 2.50
C GLN A 87 11.83 15.98 1.05
N ASN A 88 13.12 16.27 0.82
CA ASN A 88 13.70 16.29 -0.52
C ASN A 88 13.68 14.91 -1.17
N ALA A 89 14.09 13.86 -0.45
CA ALA A 89 14.03 12.49 -0.96
C ALA A 89 12.59 12.10 -1.36
N LEU A 90 11.61 12.46 -0.53
CA LEU A 90 10.21 12.17 -0.79
C LEU A 90 9.69 12.95 -1.99
N ASN A 91 9.83 14.27 -2.00
CA ASN A 91 9.20 15.14 -2.99
C ASN A 91 9.89 15.10 -4.37
N THR A 92 11.23 14.95 -4.39
CA THR A 92 12.02 15.01 -5.63
C THR A 92 12.13 13.65 -6.31
N HIS A 93 12.19 12.55 -5.55
CA HIS A 93 12.47 11.24 -6.10
C HIS A 93 11.33 10.24 -5.92
N ILE A 94 10.75 10.12 -4.71
CA ILE A 94 9.78 9.08 -4.39
C ILE A 94 8.42 9.39 -5.00
N ILE A 95 7.87 10.57 -4.72
CA ILE A 95 6.52 10.95 -5.18
C ILE A 95 6.41 10.98 -6.72
N PRO A 96 7.33 11.59 -7.47
CA PRO A 96 7.21 11.64 -8.93
C PRO A 96 7.22 10.27 -9.59
N ASN A 97 7.93 9.28 -9.01
CA ASN A 97 8.10 7.96 -9.59
C ASN A 97 7.14 6.91 -9.03
N LEU A 98 6.84 6.96 -7.75
CA LEU A 98 6.08 5.93 -7.03
C LEU A 98 4.78 6.46 -6.40
N GLY A 99 4.59 7.78 -6.35
CA GLY A 99 3.52 8.44 -5.59
C GLY A 99 2.11 7.97 -5.92
N ASN A 100 1.83 7.72 -7.20
CA ASN A 100 0.52 7.27 -7.68
C ASN A 100 0.26 5.78 -7.41
N ILE A 101 1.27 5.01 -7.05
CA ILE A 101 1.12 3.58 -6.76
C ILE A 101 0.47 3.43 -5.38
N ARG A 102 -0.53 2.57 -5.29
CA ARG A 102 -1.11 2.21 -3.99
C ARG A 102 -0.11 1.41 -3.16
N LEU A 103 -0.05 1.62 -1.86
CA LEU A 103 0.88 0.92 -0.95
C LEU A 103 0.78 -0.61 -1.07
N ASN A 104 -0.42 -1.15 -1.20
CA ASN A 104 -0.66 -2.58 -1.36
C ASN A 104 -0.27 -3.13 -2.74
N ALA A 105 -0.12 -2.27 -3.74
CA ALA A 105 0.33 -2.61 -5.09
C ALA A 105 1.82 -2.33 -5.32
N LEU A 106 2.48 -1.63 -4.39
CA LEU A 106 3.91 -1.36 -4.46
C LEU A 106 4.69 -2.68 -4.32
N LYS A 107 5.72 -2.84 -5.14
CA LYS A 107 6.59 -4.03 -5.15
C LYS A 107 8.06 -3.63 -5.11
N SER A 108 8.91 -4.54 -4.64
CA SER A 108 10.36 -4.30 -4.54
C SER A 108 10.99 -3.84 -5.85
N HIS A 109 10.54 -4.37 -7.01
CA HIS A 109 11.13 -3.99 -8.30
C HIS A 109 10.85 -2.52 -8.66
N HIS A 110 9.68 -1.96 -8.31
CA HIS A 110 9.41 -0.54 -8.55
C HIS A 110 10.42 0.35 -7.80
N ILE A 111 10.75 -0.03 -6.57
CA ILE A 111 11.73 0.70 -5.75
C ILE A 111 13.13 0.52 -6.33
N GLN A 112 13.49 -0.70 -6.73
CA GLN A 112 14.81 -0.99 -7.31
C GLN A 112 15.02 -0.24 -8.63
N GLU A 113 14.01 -0.15 -9.49
CA GLU A 113 14.05 0.63 -10.73
C GLU A 113 14.33 2.11 -10.46
N LEU A 114 13.66 2.69 -9.45
CA LEU A 114 13.93 4.07 -9.03
C LEU A 114 15.38 4.24 -8.54
N LEU A 115 15.87 3.36 -7.66
CA LEU A 115 17.25 3.44 -7.17
C LEU A 115 18.26 3.30 -8.31
N ASN A 116 18.04 2.35 -9.22
CA ASN A 116 18.92 2.14 -10.37
C ASN A 116 18.93 3.36 -11.31
N SER A 117 17.81 4.06 -11.48
CA SER A 117 17.79 5.29 -12.30
C SER A 117 18.64 6.38 -11.68
N ILE A 118 18.53 6.61 -10.37
CA ILE A 118 19.31 7.62 -9.65
C ILE A 118 20.81 7.29 -9.70
N ILE A 119 21.17 6.00 -9.59
CA ILE A 119 22.57 5.54 -9.68
C ILE A 119 23.12 5.75 -11.08
N ARG A 120 22.35 5.44 -12.13
CA ARG A 120 22.77 5.66 -13.53
C ARG A 120 23.07 7.13 -13.84
N ASP A 121 22.34 8.04 -13.17
CA ASP A 121 22.57 9.49 -13.28
C ASP A 121 23.80 9.95 -12.46
N GLY A 122 24.53 9.04 -11.83
CA GLY A 122 25.75 9.32 -11.05
C GLY A 122 25.49 9.75 -9.60
N HIS A 123 24.26 9.73 -9.13
CA HIS A 123 23.85 10.25 -7.81
C HIS A 123 23.82 9.18 -6.72
N HIS A 124 24.90 8.44 -6.49
CA HIS A 124 24.98 7.34 -5.53
C HIS A 124 24.54 7.72 -4.11
N ARG A 125 24.98 8.89 -3.61
CA ARG A 125 24.61 9.36 -2.27
C ARG A 125 23.09 9.65 -2.16
N THR A 126 22.51 10.18 -3.21
CA THR A 126 21.07 10.42 -3.27
C THR A 126 20.28 9.10 -3.25
N ALA A 127 20.76 8.09 -4.00
CA ALA A 127 20.14 6.77 -4.01
C ALA A 127 20.15 6.13 -2.61
N GLU A 128 21.24 6.25 -1.85
CA GLU A 128 21.31 5.78 -0.45
C GLU A 128 20.25 6.47 0.44
N ILE A 129 20.15 7.80 0.33
CA ILE A 129 19.17 8.58 1.13
C ILE A 129 17.73 8.17 0.76
N VAL A 130 17.44 8.04 -0.53
CA VAL A 130 16.13 7.59 -1.02
C VAL A 130 15.83 6.17 -0.53
N LYS A 131 16.80 5.25 -0.59
CA LYS A 131 16.68 3.88 -0.08
C LYS A 131 16.36 3.86 1.42
N ILE A 132 17.09 4.63 2.23
CA ILE A 132 16.85 4.74 3.69
C ILE A 132 15.45 5.31 3.95
N THR A 133 15.06 6.34 3.22
CA THR A 133 13.76 7.00 3.36
C THR A 133 12.62 6.04 3.05
N ILE A 134 12.67 5.34 1.91
CA ILE A 134 11.66 4.36 1.51
C ILE A 134 11.57 3.22 2.53
N LYS A 135 12.69 2.70 3.03
CA LYS A 135 12.70 1.65 4.06
C LYS A 135 11.92 2.09 5.30
N GLN A 136 12.14 3.30 5.78
CA GLN A 136 11.43 3.83 6.95
C GLN A 136 9.93 4.03 6.69
N ILE A 137 9.57 4.53 5.51
CA ILE A 137 8.18 4.69 5.08
C ILE A 137 7.45 3.34 5.06
N ILE A 138 8.09 2.30 4.49
CA ILE A 138 7.54 0.95 4.41
C ILE A 138 7.43 0.31 5.80
N GLN A 139 8.46 0.38 6.62
CA GLN A 139 8.44 -0.16 7.98
C GLN A 139 7.33 0.48 8.82
N GLN A 140 7.18 1.80 8.73
CA GLN A 140 6.10 2.48 9.44
C GLN A 140 4.72 2.14 8.87
N ALA A 141 4.61 1.88 7.57
CA ALA A 141 3.37 1.40 6.96
C ALA A 141 2.99 -0.01 7.43
N ILE A 142 3.98 -0.87 7.69
CA ILE A 142 3.76 -2.20 8.29
C ILE A 142 3.27 -2.06 9.74
N ILE A 143 3.93 -1.22 10.55
CA ILE A 143 3.54 -0.96 11.94
C ILE A 143 2.10 -0.42 12.04
N ASN A 144 1.69 0.42 11.08
CA ASN A 144 0.33 0.95 10.99
C ASN A 144 -0.64 0.03 10.21
N GLU A 145 -0.23 -1.20 9.90
CA GLU A 145 -1.07 -2.21 9.24
C GLU A 145 -1.62 -1.82 7.85
N TYR A 146 -0.98 -0.85 7.16
CA TYR A 146 -1.33 -0.49 5.78
C TYR A 146 -0.81 -1.51 4.76
N ILE A 147 0.32 -2.16 5.06
CA ILE A 147 0.91 -3.27 4.30
C ILE A 147 1.45 -4.33 5.28
N TYR A 148 1.57 -5.58 4.80
CA TYR A 148 1.91 -6.72 5.67
C TYR A 148 3.25 -7.36 5.35
N LYS A 149 3.76 -7.08 4.15
CA LYS A 149 5.04 -7.61 3.68
C LYS A 149 6.05 -6.49 3.58
N ASP A 150 7.22 -6.72 4.14
CA ASP A 150 8.36 -5.81 3.93
C ASP A 150 8.92 -6.00 2.51
N ILE A 151 8.51 -5.09 1.62
CA ILE A 151 8.95 -5.03 0.23
C ILE A 151 10.29 -4.29 0.06
N SER A 152 10.87 -3.78 1.14
CA SER A 152 12.18 -3.14 1.15
C SER A 152 13.33 -4.11 1.41
N LEU A 153 13.01 -5.38 1.72
CA LEU A 153 13.99 -6.43 1.87
C LEU A 153 14.60 -6.78 0.50
N GLY A 154 15.94 -6.90 0.46
CA GLY A 154 16.67 -7.27 -0.75
C GLY A 154 16.90 -6.12 -1.73
N LEU A 155 16.63 -4.87 -1.39
CA LEU A 155 17.05 -3.71 -2.18
C LEU A 155 18.57 -3.58 -2.14
N THR A 156 19.19 -3.53 -3.32
CA THR A 156 20.65 -3.37 -3.52
C THR A 156 21.03 -1.95 -3.86
#